data_27fc0890c7c8cd6ee7c58511f67145ae
#
_entry.id   27fc0890c7c8cd6ee7c58511f67145ae
#
_cell.length_a   1.000
_cell.length_b   1.000
_cell.length_c   1.000
_cell.angle_alpha   90.00
_cell.angle_beta   90.00
_cell.angle_gamma   90.00
#
_symmetry.space_group_name_H-M   'P 1'
#
loop_
_entity.id
_entity.type
_entity.pdbx_description
1 polymer ?
#
loop_
_entity_poly.entity_id
_entity_poly.type
_entity_poly.pdbx_seq_one_letter_code
_entity_poly.pdbx_strand_id
1 'polypeptide(L)'
;MRHALGSARRAGAALVAALTWAALLAGCSSVGSGGLDLDRILGKPPAPEDAIRITPDDGGRDVRPGTRLRVQVPGGHLEKVRVTRSQDAQDYPVPGRISADGLTWKPDHERLALAARYTVDAVALDSHGRRSARHTTFTTLVPDERFIAYVTPENRSVVGTGMIVSLSFSREIADRAAVERAVHVTARPPVDVRPHWFGASRLDFRPQRYWKPGTEVSVELRLRDVQGAPGVYGLQYKRFGFTVGRSQVSLVDAAKHTMEVRRDGELLATVPVTAGAPKHPTYNGKMVVMDMLEVTRMNSRTVGFGGEYDIPDVPHAMKLTGSGTYLHGNYWAPDAPGRVNVSHGCVGLRDVKGGSSGTPAGWFFDRSLIGDVVEVVNSKDKTVAPDNGLGGWNLNWQEWTAGSAVD
;
A
#
# COMPACT_ATOMS: atom_id res chain seq x y z
N MET A 1 -31.24 6.44 46.70
CA MET A 1 -32.37 7.23 46.20
C MET A 1 -32.57 6.77 44.76
N ARG A 2 -33.34 5.79 44.47
CA ARG A 2 -34.83 5.66 44.31
C ARG A 2 -35.40 6.74 43.39
N HIS A 3 -35.76 6.39 42.16
CA HIS A 3 -37.05 6.29 41.48
C HIS A 3 -36.81 6.02 40.00
N ALA A 4 -37.19 5.01 39.30
CA ALA A 4 -38.39 4.19 39.09
C ALA A 4 -39.53 4.87 38.30
N LEU A 5 -40.03 4.14 37.30
CA LEU A 5 -41.31 4.18 36.57
C LEU A 5 -41.39 5.16 35.38
N GLY A 6 -41.94 4.81 34.21
CA GLY A 6 -42.94 3.81 33.94
C GLY A 6 -43.27 3.65 32.44
N SER A 7 -43.83 2.57 32.17
CA SER A 7 -44.38 1.97 30.95
C SER A 7 -45.52 2.72 30.31
N ALA A 8 -45.68 2.63 28.97
CA ALA A 8 -47.01 2.56 28.35
C ALA A 8 -46.96 1.80 27.01
N ARG A 9 -47.56 0.63 27.03
CA ARG A 9 -48.05 -0.12 25.86
C ARG A 9 -49.26 0.57 25.27
N ARG A 10 -49.39 0.62 23.95
CA ARG A 10 -50.68 0.59 23.27
C ARG A 10 -50.61 -0.32 22.06
N ALA A 11 -51.39 -1.36 22.15
CA ALA A 11 -51.81 -2.23 21.06
C ALA A 11 -52.96 -1.58 20.27
N GLY A 12 -53.02 -1.83 19.00
CA GLY A 12 -54.16 -1.47 18.15
C GLY A 12 -54.25 -2.49 17.01
N ALA A 13 -55.38 -3.23 17.04
CA ALA A 13 -55.64 -4.41 16.24
C ALA A 13 -56.27 -4.09 14.87
N ALA A 14 -55.94 -4.94 13.93
CA ALA A 14 -56.72 -5.59 12.86
C ALA A 14 -57.78 -4.81 12.08
N LEU A 15 -57.70 -4.94 10.75
CA LEU A 15 -58.89 -5.27 9.95
C LEU A 15 -58.47 -5.95 8.63
N VAL A 16 -58.91 -7.19 8.51
CA VAL A 16 -58.90 -8.05 7.33
C VAL A 16 -60.07 -7.63 6.43
N ALA A 17 -59.82 -7.46 5.14
CA ALA A 17 -60.89 -7.46 4.14
C ALA A 17 -60.48 -8.37 2.98
N ALA A 18 -61.05 -9.56 2.99
CA ALA A 18 -61.07 -10.50 1.88
C ALA A 18 -62.19 -10.10 0.92
N LEU A 19 -61.85 -10.03 -0.37
CA LEU A 19 -62.85 -9.99 -1.44
C LEU A 19 -62.47 -11.05 -2.47
N THR A 20 -63.23 -12.12 -2.40
CA THR A 20 -63.37 -13.19 -3.40
C THR A 20 -64.18 -12.69 -4.57
N TRP A 21 -63.72 -12.91 -5.78
CA TRP A 21 -64.55 -12.93 -6.98
C TRP A 21 -64.33 -14.21 -7.77
N ALA A 22 -65.46 -14.84 -8.07
CA ALA A 22 -65.64 -16.16 -8.62
C ALA A 22 -65.47 -16.19 -10.16
N ALA A 23 -65.14 -17.38 -10.62
CA ALA A 23 -64.99 -17.80 -12.00
C ALA A 23 -66.27 -17.69 -12.83
N LEU A 24 -66.11 -17.47 -14.12
CA LEU A 24 -67.05 -17.88 -15.12
C LEU A 24 -66.33 -18.53 -16.30
N LEU A 25 -66.52 -19.86 -16.38
CA LEU A 25 -66.17 -20.70 -17.52
C LEU A 25 -67.18 -20.46 -18.62
N ALA A 26 -66.71 -20.17 -19.83
CA ALA A 26 -67.43 -20.39 -21.03
C ALA A 26 -66.55 -21.08 -22.03
N GLY A 27 -66.77 -22.34 -22.26
CA GLY A 27 -66.19 -23.13 -23.30
C GLY A 27 -66.83 -22.84 -24.65
N CYS A 28 -66.01 -22.81 -25.70
CA CYS A 28 -66.45 -23.07 -27.05
C CYS A 28 -65.40 -23.91 -27.75
N SER A 29 -65.72 -25.14 -27.98
CA SER A 29 -65.06 -26.05 -28.90
C SER A 29 -65.34 -25.65 -30.35
N SER A 30 -64.35 -25.48 -31.19
CA SER A 30 -64.45 -25.54 -32.60
C SER A 30 -63.26 -26.25 -33.24
N VAL A 31 -63.62 -27.16 -34.05
CA VAL A 31 -62.96 -28.15 -34.87
C VAL A 31 -61.87 -27.58 -35.77
N GLY A 32 -60.83 -28.38 -36.00
CA GLY A 32 -59.61 -28.22 -36.74
C GLY A 32 -59.66 -27.61 -38.13
N SER A 33 -58.58 -26.90 -38.42
CA SER A 33 -57.99 -26.83 -39.75
C SER A 33 -56.48 -26.88 -39.56
N GLY A 34 -55.86 -27.91 -40.13
CA GLY A 34 -54.39 -28.08 -40.16
C GLY A 34 -53.72 -26.97 -40.93
N GLY A 35 -53.39 -25.88 -40.27
CA GLY A 35 -52.45 -24.90 -40.72
C GLY A 35 -51.07 -25.34 -40.31
N LEU A 36 -50.18 -25.51 -41.24
CA LEU A 36 -48.73 -25.65 -40.99
C LEU A 36 -48.30 -24.44 -40.14
N ASP A 37 -47.85 -24.72 -38.92
CA ASP A 37 -47.36 -23.72 -37.98
C ASP A 37 -46.02 -23.18 -38.50
N LEU A 38 -46.11 -22.20 -39.39
CA LEU A 38 -44.96 -21.51 -40.00
C LEU A 38 -44.06 -20.85 -38.95
N ASP A 39 -44.59 -20.53 -37.76
CA ASP A 39 -43.82 -20.00 -36.65
C ASP A 39 -42.86 -21.04 -36.02
N ARG A 40 -43.13 -22.33 -36.24
CA ARG A 40 -42.30 -23.42 -35.80
C ARG A 40 -41.13 -23.75 -36.76
N ILE A 41 -41.26 -23.37 -38.03
CA ILE A 41 -40.26 -23.62 -39.07
C ILE A 41 -39.32 -22.40 -39.25
N LEU A 42 -39.78 -21.19 -38.97
CA LEU A 42 -38.98 -19.99 -39.16
C LEU A 42 -38.31 -19.46 -37.88
N GLY A 43 -38.42 -20.14 -36.75
CA GLY A 43 -37.88 -19.65 -35.47
C GLY A 43 -38.44 -18.24 -35.19
N LYS A 44 -39.16 -18.04 -34.10
CA LYS A 44 -39.56 -16.70 -33.68
C LYS A 44 -38.33 -15.80 -33.70
N PRO A 45 -38.33 -14.68 -34.44
CA PRO A 45 -37.19 -13.78 -34.43
C PRO A 45 -36.93 -13.41 -32.95
N PRO A 46 -35.67 -13.45 -32.49
CA PRO A 46 -35.34 -13.14 -31.10
C PRO A 46 -36.00 -11.80 -30.78
N ALA A 47 -36.58 -11.72 -29.56
CA ALA A 47 -37.15 -10.47 -29.11
C ALA A 47 -36.07 -9.39 -29.17
N PRO A 48 -36.38 -8.12 -29.50
CA PRO A 48 -35.40 -7.04 -29.63
C PRO A 48 -34.47 -6.91 -28.44
N GLU A 49 -34.98 -7.27 -27.29
CA GLU A 49 -34.23 -7.29 -25.98
C GLU A 49 -33.09 -8.33 -25.94
N ASP A 50 -33.23 -9.48 -26.64
CA ASP A 50 -32.24 -10.53 -26.71
C ASP A 50 -31.08 -10.21 -27.68
N ALA A 51 -31.26 -9.16 -28.50
CA ALA A 51 -30.21 -8.74 -29.42
C ALA A 51 -28.99 -8.10 -28.75
N ILE A 52 -29.16 -7.48 -27.55
CA ILE A 52 -28.07 -6.83 -26.84
C ILE A 52 -27.60 -7.76 -25.73
N ARG A 53 -26.32 -8.17 -25.78
CA ARG A 53 -25.66 -8.95 -24.74
C ARG A 53 -24.82 -8.04 -23.86
N ILE A 54 -25.05 -8.11 -22.54
CA ILE A 54 -24.29 -7.37 -21.55
C ILE A 54 -23.61 -8.39 -20.63
N THR A 55 -22.34 -8.21 -20.41
CA THR A 55 -21.55 -8.99 -19.44
C THR A 55 -20.98 -8.02 -18.43
N PRO A 56 -21.13 -8.23 -17.11
CA PRO A 56 -21.86 -9.32 -16.41
C PRO A 56 -23.37 -9.32 -16.67
N ASP A 57 -23.99 -10.46 -16.37
CA ASP A 57 -25.45 -10.63 -16.53
C ASP A 57 -26.23 -9.75 -15.55
N ASP A 58 -27.51 -9.50 -15.88
CA ASP A 58 -28.41 -8.74 -15.03
C ASP A 58 -28.66 -9.45 -13.69
N GLY A 59 -28.70 -8.64 -12.61
CA GLY A 59 -28.82 -9.15 -11.25
C GLY A 59 -27.57 -9.82 -10.69
N GLY A 60 -26.45 -9.85 -11.46
CA GLY A 60 -25.18 -10.43 -11.00
C GLY A 60 -24.73 -9.86 -9.66
N ARG A 61 -24.30 -10.74 -8.73
CA ARG A 61 -23.80 -10.38 -7.41
C ARG A 61 -22.36 -10.87 -7.26
N ASP A 62 -21.62 -10.20 -6.39
CA ASP A 62 -20.22 -10.55 -6.05
C ASP A 62 -19.31 -10.69 -7.28
N VAL A 63 -19.58 -9.88 -8.29
CA VAL A 63 -18.80 -9.87 -9.53
C VAL A 63 -17.37 -9.48 -9.22
N ARG A 64 -16.42 -10.33 -9.62
CA ARG A 64 -14.98 -10.11 -9.36
C ARG A 64 -14.43 -8.93 -10.14
N PRO A 65 -13.43 -8.19 -9.64
CA PRO A 65 -12.85 -7.03 -10.31
C PRO A 65 -12.28 -7.31 -11.70
N GLY A 66 -11.80 -8.54 -11.93
CA GLY A 66 -11.24 -8.98 -13.22
C GLY A 66 -12.29 -9.42 -14.25
N THR A 67 -13.58 -9.42 -13.89
CA THR A 67 -14.65 -9.75 -14.86
C THR A 67 -14.74 -8.65 -15.89
N ARG A 68 -14.74 -9.03 -17.17
CA ARG A 68 -14.82 -8.08 -18.27
C ARG A 68 -16.21 -7.48 -18.39
N LEU A 69 -16.31 -6.16 -18.28
CA LEU A 69 -17.53 -5.44 -18.65
C LEU A 69 -17.58 -5.23 -20.14
N ARG A 70 -18.66 -5.69 -20.78
CA ARG A 70 -18.82 -5.61 -22.23
C ARG A 70 -20.30 -5.52 -22.62
N VAL A 71 -20.58 -4.74 -23.65
CA VAL A 71 -21.87 -4.71 -24.35
C VAL A 71 -21.65 -5.13 -25.79
N GLN A 72 -22.43 -6.06 -26.30
CA GLN A 72 -22.27 -6.62 -27.64
C GLN A 72 -23.62 -6.80 -28.33
N VAL A 73 -23.61 -6.65 -29.67
CA VAL A 73 -24.72 -7.01 -30.52
C VAL A 73 -24.23 -7.98 -31.62
N PRO A 74 -25.04 -8.99 -31.97
CA PRO A 74 -24.67 -9.97 -33.02
C PRO A 74 -24.72 -9.41 -34.44
N GLY A 75 -25.41 -8.28 -34.62
CA GLY A 75 -25.57 -7.59 -35.90
C GLY A 75 -26.17 -6.20 -35.69
N GLY A 76 -26.20 -5.39 -36.77
CA GLY A 76 -26.56 -3.99 -36.64
C GLY A 76 -25.45 -3.15 -36.01
N HIS A 77 -25.80 -2.23 -35.14
CA HIS A 77 -24.79 -1.44 -34.41
C HIS A 77 -25.32 -0.90 -33.08
N LEU A 78 -24.42 -0.71 -32.10
CA LEU A 78 -24.66 0.01 -30.85
C LEU A 78 -24.78 1.51 -31.15
N GLU A 79 -25.92 2.11 -30.83
CA GLU A 79 -26.15 3.54 -31.00
C GLU A 79 -25.64 4.32 -29.79
N LYS A 80 -25.90 3.79 -28.57
CA LYS A 80 -25.52 4.43 -27.32
C LYS A 80 -25.33 3.40 -26.24
N VAL A 81 -24.26 3.58 -25.46
CA VAL A 81 -24.03 2.85 -24.22
C VAL A 81 -23.69 3.85 -23.11
N ARG A 82 -24.43 3.76 -22.02
CA ARG A 82 -24.16 4.51 -20.79
C ARG A 82 -23.90 3.53 -19.67
N VAL A 83 -22.79 3.72 -18.98
CA VAL A 83 -22.47 2.94 -17.78
C VAL A 83 -22.27 3.88 -16.60
N THR A 84 -22.93 3.59 -15.51
CA THR A 84 -22.82 4.33 -14.25
C THR A 84 -22.36 3.37 -13.18
N ARG A 85 -21.40 3.80 -12.40
CA ARG A 85 -20.95 3.14 -11.19
C ARG A 85 -21.43 3.94 -9.98
N SER A 86 -22.24 3.33 -9.13
CA SER A 86 -22.67 3.89 -7.84
C SER A 86 -21.82 3.30 -6.72
N GLN A 87 -21.14 4.14 -5.96
CA GLN A 87 -20.28 3.77 -4.84
C GLN A 87 -20.28 4.89 -3.80
N ASP A 88 -20.35 4.54 -2.50
CA ASP A 88 -20.36 5.52 -1.40
C ASP A 88 -21.42 6.62 -1.57
N ALA A 89 -22.63 6.23 -2.00
CA ALA A 89 -23.77 7.10 -2.30
C ALA A 89 -23.51 8.15 -3.40
N GLN A 90 -22.52 7.94 -4.23
CA GLN A 90 -22.20 8.81 -5.37
C GLN A 90 -22.21 8.02 -6.69
N ASP A 91 -22.63 8.68 -7.75
CA ASP A 91 -22.67 8.14 -9.10
C ASP A 91 -21.52 8.67 -9.95
N TYR A 92 -20.79 7.75 -10.57
CA TYR A 92 -19.65 8.05 -11.43
C TYR A 92 -19.91 7.50 -12.83
N PRO A 93 -19.77 8.29 -13.89
CA PRO A 93 -19.82 7.75 -15.24
C PRO A 93 -18.59 6.85 -15.46
N VAL A 94 -18.81 5.72 -16.13
CA VAL A 94 -17.74 4.82 -16.57
C VAL A 94 -17.45 5.10 -18.04
N PRO A 95 -16.33 5.75 -18.38
CA PRO A 95 -15.98 6.03 -19.77
C PRO A 95 -15.65 4.74 -20.50
N GLY A 96 -15.96 4.72 -21.81
CA GLY A 96 -15.70 3.59 -22.68
C GLY A 96 -16.02 3.93 -24.13
N ARG A 97 -15.72 2.99 -25.03
CA ARG A 97 -15.82 3.21 -26.48
C ARG A 97 -16.54 2.08 -27.18
N ILE A 98 -17.34 2.46 -28.16
CA ILE A 98 -17.89 1.54 -29.18
C ILE A 98 -16.78 1.27 -30.18
N SER A 99 -16.60 0.00 -30.57
CA SER A 99 -15.65 -0.42 -31.61
C SER A 99 -16.01 0.18 -32.98
N ALA A 100 -15.04 0.25 -33.89
CA ALA A 100 -15.23 0.84 -35.19
C ALA A 100 -16.30 0.13 -36.05
N ASP A 101 -16.51 -1.18 -35.80
CA ASP A 101 -17.58 -1.98 -36.44
C ASP A 101 -18.96 -1.76 -35.81
N GLY A 102 -19.03 -0.97 -34.73
CA GLY A 102 -20.27 -0.70 -34.02
C GLY A 102 -20.81 -1.86 -33.18
N LEU A 103 -20.12 -3.00 -33.13
CA LEU A 103 -20.67 -4.23 -32.53
C LEU A 103 -20.38 -4.41 -31.06
N THR A 104 -19.35 -3.74 -30.55
CA THR A 104 -18.90 -3.95 -29.16
C THR A 104 -18.59 -2.64 -28.46
N TRP A 105 -19.04 -2.48 -27.24
CA TRP A 105 -18.58 -1.43 -26.33
C TRP A 105 -17.71 -2.05 -25.23
N LYS A 106 -16.62 -1.36 -24.86
CA LYS A 106 -15.72 -1.70 -23.74
C LYS A 106 -15.41 -0.46 -22.91
N PRO A 107 -15.21 -0.58 -21.58
CA PRO A 107 -14.73 0.52 -20.77
C PRO A 107 -13.26 0.83 -21.08
N ASP A 108 -12.86 2.08 -20.87
CA ASP A 108 -11.45 2.50 -20.98
C ASP A 108 -10.55 1.88 -19.90
N HIS A 109 -11.12 1.48 -18.76
CA HIS A 109 -10.45 0.76 -17.69
C HIS A 109 -11.07 -0.62 -17.50
N GLU A 110 -10.29 -1.67 -17.67
CA GLU A 110 -10.79 -3.05 -17.68
C GLU A 110 -11.21 -3.60 -16.32
N ARG A 111 -10.73 -3.02 -15.20
CA ARG A 111 -11.07 -3.50 -13.85
C ARG A 111 -12.30 -2.80 -13.30
N LEU A 112 -13.21 -3.61 -12.78
CA LEU A 112 -14.36 -3.13 -12.02
C LEU A 112 -13.92 -2.68 -10.62
N ALA A 113 -14.49 -1.58 -10.13
CA ALA A 113 -14.34 -1.20 -8.73
C ALA A 113 -15.06 -2.18 -7.81
N LEU A 114 -14.50 -2.44 -6.63
CA LEU A 114 -15.12 -3.29 -5.61
C LEU A 114 -16.18 -2.54 -4.80
N ALA A 115 -17.09 -3.27 -4.17
CA ALA A 115 -18.17 -2.73 -3.35
C ALA A 115 -19.00 -1.65 -4.09
N ALA A 116 -19.27 -1.87 -5.36
CA ALA A 116 -19.96 -0.94 -6.24
C ALA A 116 -21.17 -1.59 -6.93
N ARG A 117 -22.18 -0.79 -7.24
CA ARG A 117 -23.28 -1.16 -8.15
C ARG A 117 -22.97 -0.55 -9.51
N TYR A 118 -23.15 -1.34 -10.55
CA TYR A 118 -23.08 -0.89 -11.94
C TYR A 118 -24.44 -0.93 -12.57
N THR A 119 -24.75 0.11 -13.32
CA THR A 119 -25.94 0.21 -14.16
C THR A 119 -25.47 0.40 -15.59
N VAL A 120 -25.97 -0.42 -16.50
CA VAL A 120 -25.63 -0.39 -17.93
C VAL A 120 -26.89 -0.20 -18.72
N ASP A 121 -26.97 0.91 -19.47
CA ASP A 121 -28.03 1.21 -20.42
C ASP A 121 -27.46 1.16 -21.82
N ALA A 122 -28.01 0.31 -22.67
CA ALA A 122 -27.57 0.16 -24.04
C ALA A 122 -28.73 0.29 -25.01
N VAL A 123 -28.49 0.98 -26.12
CA VAL A 123 -29.41 1.12 -27.25
C VAL A 123 -28.71 0.67 -28.54
N ALA A 124 -29.37 -0.15 -29.32
CA ALA A 124 -28.86 -0.67 -30.57
C ALA A 124 -29.91 -0.58 -31.67
N LEU A 125 -29.43 -0.52 -32.91
CA LEU A 125 -30.21 -0.64 -34.15
C LEU A 125 -29.84 -1.96 -34.84
N ASP A 126 -30.85 -2.73 -35.23
CA ASP A 126 -30.62 -3.94 -36.03
C ASP A 126 -30.39 -3.62 -37.49
N SER A 127 -30.14 -4.63 -38.35
CA SER A 127 -29.92 -4.48 -39.79
C SER A 127 -31.13 -3.93 -40.53
N HIS A 128 -32.30 -3.87 -39.92
CA HIS A 128 -33.54 -3.34 -40.47
C HIS A 128 -33.89 -1.95 -39.89
N GLY A 129 -32.96 -1.33 -39.08
CA GLY A 129 -33.18 -0.03 -38.48
C GLY A 129 -34.12 -0.05 -37.26
N ARG A 130 -34.48 -1.22 -36.74
CA ARG A 130 -35.34 -1.33 -35.55
C ARG A 130 -34.50 -1.11 -34.33
N ARG A 131 -35.00 -0.25 -33.43
CA ARG A 131 -34.32 0.11 -32.18
C ARG A 131 -34.66 -0.87 -31.05
N SER A 132 -33.65 -1.33 -30.33
CA SER A 132 -33.80 -2.10 -29.10
C SER A 132 -33.03 -1.41 -27.98
N ALA A 133 -33.49 -1.60 -26.72
CA ALA A 133 -32.83 -1.08 -25.54
C ALA A 133 -32.72 -2.19 -24.48
N ARG A 134 -31.59 -2.19 -23.74
CA ARG A 134 -31.39 -3.10 -22.61
C ARG A 134 -30.84 -2.35 -21.42
N HIS A 135 -31.44 -2.62 -20.27
CA HIS A 135 -30.99 -2.15 -18.96
C HIS A 135 -30.47 -3.34 -18.16
N THR A 136 -29.34 -3.19 -17.50
CA THR A 136 -28.72 -4.24 -16.68
C THR A 136 -28.13 -3.62 -15.43
N THR A 137 -28.31 -4.26 -14.30
CA THR A 137 -27.65 -3.90 -13.05
C THR A 137 -26.91 -5.09 -12.45
N PHE A 138 -25.74 -4.85 -11.90
CA PHE A 138 -24.99 -5.86 -11.14
C PHE A 138 -24.22 -5.21 -10.00
N THR A 139 -23.83 -6.01 -9.01
CA THR A 139 -23.01 -5.57 -7.89
C THR A 139 -21.68 -6.32 -7.89
N THR A 140 -20.61 -5.60 -7.56
CA THR A 140 -19.29 -6.19 -7.44
C THR A 140 -19.03 -6.69 -6.03
N LEU A 141 -18.05 -7.58 -5.91
CA LEU A 141 -17.60 -8.17 -4.65
C LEU A 141 -17.36 -7.09 -3.60
N VAL A 142 -17.92 -7.29 -2.41
CA VAL A 142 -17.58 -6.52 -1.22
C VAL A 142 -16.43 -7.25 -0.52
N PRO A 143 -15.24 -6.66 -0.39
CA PRO A 143 -14.12 -7.31 0.29
C PRO A 143 -14.43 -7.59 1.76
N ASP A 144 -13.99 -8.74 2.25
CA ASP A 144 -14.05 -9.07 3.68
C ASP A 144 -13.14 -8.15 4.48
N GLU A 145 -11.95 -7.90 3.96
CA GLU A 145 -10.95 -7.04 4.58
C GLU A 145 -10.23 -6.15 3.57
N ARG A 146 -9.60 -5.10 4.11
CA ARG A 146 -8.78 -4.15 3.35
C ARG A 146 -7.39 -4.04 3.94
N PHE A 147 -6.38 -3.78 3.08
CA PHE A 147 -5.04 -3.43 3.53
C PHE A 147 -4.62 -2.05 3.03
N ILE A 148 -3.69 -1.45 3.78
CA ILE A 148 -2.99 -0.22 3.41
C ILE A 148 -1.48 -0.43 3.53
N ALA A 149 -0.71 0.39 2.83
CA ALA A 149 0.74 0.49 2.97
C ALA A 149 1.10 1.78 3.73
N TYR A 150 1.88 1.63 4.78
CA TYR A 150 2.61 2.72 5.44
C TYR A 150 3.93 2.90 4.71
N VAL A 151 4.27 4.12 4.36
CA VAL A 151 5.39 4.40 3.47
C VAL A 151 6.45 5.26 4.14
N THR A 152 7.71 4.86 3.99
CA THR A 152 8.90 5.60 4.35
C THR A 152 9.71 5.83 3.07
N PRO A 153 10.30 7.03 2.85
CA PRO A 153 10.22 8.22 3.67
C PRO A 153 8.90 9.01 3.50
N GLU A 154 8.72 10.05 4.29
CA GLU A 154 7.56 10.94 4.20
C GLU A 154 7.53 11.72 2.89
N ASN A 155 6.30 12.09 2.47
CA ASN A 155 6.09 12.87 1.26
C ASN A 155 6.73 14.26 1.37
N ARG A 156 7.45 14.67 0.32
CA ARG A 156 8.16 15.95 0.19
C ARG A 156 9.33 16.12 1.17
N SER A 157 9.80 15.05 1.79
CA SER A 157 10.98 15.10 2.63
C SER A 157 12.27 15.26 1.80
N VAL A 158 13.32 15.78 2.44
CA VAL A 158 14.69 15.72 1.95
C VAL A 158 15.42 14.67 2.78
N VAL A 159 16.02 13.69 2.12
CA VAL A 159 16.62 12.52 2.78
C VAL A 159 18.09 12.32 2.40
N GLY A 160 18.83 11.57 3.20
CA GLY A 160 20.20 11.16 2.88
C GLY A 160 20.26 10.11 1.76
N THR A 161 21.44 9.93 1.20
CA THR A 161 21.67 9.06 0.02
C THR A 161 21.46 7.57 0.28
N GLY A 162 21.44 7.13 1.53
CA GLY A 162 21.19 5.75 1.91
C GLY A 162 19.70 5.39 2.07
N MET A 163 18.78 6.33 1.81
CA MET A 163 17.35 6.08 1.98
C MET A 163 16.88 4.88 1.15
N ILE A 164 16.06 4.06 1.77
CA ILE A 164 15.33 2.95 1.13
C ILE A 164 13.85 3.30 1.17
N VAL A 165 13.16 3.20 0.03
CA VAL A 165 11.69 3.28 0.03
C VAL A 165 11.16 2.01 0.64
N SER A 166 10.45 2.12 1.76
CA SER A 166 9.92 0.97 2.51
C SER A 166 8.41 1.07 2.65
N LEU A 167 7.70 0.01 2.29
CA LEU A 167 6.27 -0.14 2.44
C LEU A 167 5.98 -1.24 3.46
N SER A 168 5.37 -0.88 4.59
CA SER A 168 4.87 -1.83 5.58
C SER A 168 3.36 -1.97 5.43
N PHE A 169 2.87 -3.18 5.19
CA PHE A 169 1.45 -3.44 4.97
C PHE A 169 0.72 -3.73 6.28
N SER A 170 -0.49 -3.22 6.41
CA SER A 170 -1.36 -3.45 7.59
C SER A 170 -1.89 -4.89 7.70
N ARG A 171 -1.70 -5.70 6.67
CA ARG A 171 -2.04 -7.13 6.57
C ARG A 171 -0.94 -7.88 5.83
N GLU A 172 -0.83 -9.17 6.07
CA GLU A 172 0.07 -10.03 5.30
C GLU A 172 -0.39 -10.14 3.84
N ILE A 173 0.57 -10.11 2.95
CA ILE A 173 0.39 -10.19 1.50
C ILE A 173 0.77 -11.60 1.03
N ALA A 174 -0.22 -12.36 0.59
CA ALA A 174 -0.03 -13.67 -0.01
C ALA A 174 0.31 -13.55 -1.52
N ASP A 175 -0.42 -12.69 -2.25
CA ASP A 175 -0.13 -12.39 -3.67
C ASP A 175 0.83 -11.20 -3.78
N ARG A 176 2.10 -11.47 -3.44
CA ARG A 176 3.18 -10.48 -3.49
C ARG A 176 3.39 -9.93 -4.89
N ALA A 177 3.27 -10.79 -5.91
CA ALA A 177 3.48 -10.38 -7.29
C ALA A 177 2.41 -9.37 -7.76
N ALA A 178 1.14 -9.57 -7.40
CA ALA A 178 0.09 -8.60 -7.74
C ALA A 178 0.29 -7.25 -7.04
N VAL A 179 0.69 -7.27 -5.77
CA VAL A 179 0.94 -6.05 -5.00
C VAL A 179 2.20 -5.34 -5.50
N GLU A 180 3.29 -6.05 -5.77
CA GLU A 180 4.53 -5.49 -6.29
C GLU A 180 4.33 -4.79 -7.65
N ARG A 181 3.61 -5.43 -8.59
CA ARG A 181 3.28 -4.81 -9.89
C ARG A 181 2.43 -3.54 -9.76
N ALA A 182 1.76 -3.36 -8.65
CA ALA A 182 0.94 -2.18 -8.36
C ALA A 182 1.71 -1.03 -7.70
N VAL A 183 3.01 -1.21 -7.43
CA VAL A 183 3.90 -0.19 -6.85
C VAL A 183 4.94 0.22 -7.87
N HIS A 184 4.99 1.49 -8.20
CA HIS A 184 5.95 2.02 -9.16
C HIS A 184 6.86 3.04 -8.48
N VAL A 185 8.17 2.78 -8.49
CA VAL A 185 9.20 3.70 -7.99
C VAL A 185 10.02 4.18 -9.17
N THR A 186 10.08 5.48 -9.36
CA THR A 186 10.84 6.13 -10.45
C THR A 186 11.74 7.22 -9.89
N ALA A 187 12.81 7.52 -10.59
CA ALA A 187 13.77 8.55 -10.19
C ALA A 187 14.13 9.48 -11.33
N ARG A 188 14.50 10.69 -11.00
CA ARG A 188 15.04 11.70 -11.92
C ARG A 188 16.35 12.28 -11.33
N PRO A 189 17.51 12.11 -11.96
CA PRO A 189 17.75 11.34 -13.20
C PRO A 189 17.37 9.85 -13.06
N PRO A 190 17.07 9.16 -14.18
CA PRO A 190 16.67 7.75 -14.13
C PRO A 190 17.76 6.86 -13.54
N VAL A 191 17.37 5.96 -12.66
CA VAL A 191 18.22 4.91 -12.09
C VAL A 191 17.40 3.63 -11.94
N ASP A 192 18.05 2.47 -12.11
CA ASP A 192 17.40 1.17 -11.90
C ASP A 192 17.13 0.96 -10.41
N VAL A 193 15.84 0.89 -10.06
CA VAL A 193 15.35 0.69 -8.69
C VAL A 193 14.66 -0.66 -8.64
N ARG A 194 15.09 -1.54 -7.74
CA ARG A 194 14.56 -2.90 -7.63
C ARG A 194 13.89 -3.13 -6.28
N PRO A 195 12.81 -3.94 -6.28
CA PRO A 195 12.11 -4.35 -5.07
C PRO A 195 12.83 -5.48 -4.33
N HIS A 196 12.49 -5.60 -3.03
CA HIS A 196 12.84 -6.75 -2.19
C HIS A 196 11.77 -6.93 -1.12
N TRP A 197 11.24 -8.14 -0.98
CA TRP A 197 10.30 -8.50 0.07
C TRP A 197 11.01 -9.00 1.32
N PHE A 198 10.64 -8.43 2.45
CA PHE A 198 10.98 -8.96 3.77
C PHE A 198 9.71 -9.59 4.40
N GLY A 199 9.66 -10.92 4.41
CA GLY A 199 8.48 -11.65 4.87
C GLY A 199 7.24 -11.39 4.00
N ALA A 200 6.07 -11.38 4.62
CA ALA A 200 4.79 -11.19 3.96
C ALA A 200 4.21 -9.75 4.11
N SER A 201 4.86 -8.90 4.91
CA SER A 201 4.28 -7.60 5.30
C SER A 201 5.14 -6.39 4.94
N ARG A 202 6.31 -6.57 4.31
CA ARG A 202 7.18 -5.45 3.96
C ARG A 202 7.79 -5.61 2.57
N LEU A 203 7.73 -4.53 1.79
CA LEU A 203 8.31 -4.40 0.46
C LEU A 203 9.17 -3.13 0.40
N ASP A 204 10.46 -3.32 0.14
CA ASP A 204 11.45 -2.26 0.06
C ASP A 204 11.94 -2.06 -1.37
N PHE A 205 12.37 -0.82 -1.70
CA PHE A 205 12.95 -0.50 -3.00
C PHE A 205 14.24 0.31 -2.81
N ARG A 206 15.30 -0.06 -3.53
CA ARG A 206 16.53 0.70 -3.61
C ARG A 206 17.22 0.54 -4.96
N PRO A 207 18.11 1.47 -5.35
CA PRO A 207 19.05 1.25 -6.46
C PRO A 207 20.20 0.34 -6.02
N GLN A 208 21.04 -0.05 -6.96
CA GLN A 208 22.23 -0.88 -6.68
C GLN A 208 23.26 -0.17 -5.77
N ARG A 209 23.44 1.14 -5.95
CA ARG A 209 24.32 2.00 -5.15
C ARG A 209 23.48 3.06 -4.45
N TYR A 210 24.04 3.73 -3.46
CA TYR A 210 23.37 4.88 -2.83
C TYR A 210 22.89 5.89 -3.88
N TRP A 211 21.78 6.53 -3.58
CA TRP A 211 21.23 7.58 -4.42
C TRP A 211 22.27 8.69 -4.65
N LYS A 212 22.22 9.31 -5.82
CA LYS A 212 23.01 10.52 -6.05
C LYS A 212 22.30 11.73 -5.41
N PRO A 213 23.05 12.67 -4.81
CA PRO A 213 22.49 13.95 -4.38
C PRO A 213 21.68 14.65 -5.49
N GLY A 214 20.56 15.30 -5.13
CA GLY A 214 19.67 15.96 -6.07
C GLY A 214 18.70 15.03 -6.81
N THR A 215 18.73 13.71 -6.57
CA THR A 215 17.76 12.79 -7.19
C THR A 215 16.36 13.04 -6.63
N GLU A 216 15.39 13.23 -7.52
CA GLU A 216 13.96 13.25 -7.19
C GLU A 216 13.38 11.84 -7.37
N VAL A 217 12.76 11.30 -6.32
CA VAL A 217 12.14 9.97 -6.34
C VAL A 217 10.64 10.10 -6.22
N SER A 218 9.91 9.45 -7.13
CA SER A 218 8.45 9.39 -7.14
C SER A 218 7.99 7.97 -6.91
N VAL A 219 7.02 7.80 -6.02
CA VAL A 219 6.39 6.52 -5.69
C VAL A 219 4.91 6.62 -5.99
N GLU A 220 4.39 5.71 -6.81
CA GLU A 220 2.98 5.61 -7.12
C GLU A 220 2.44 4.27 -6.62
N LEU A 221 1.47 4.33 -5.71
CA LEU A 221 0.74 3.18 -5.20
C LEU A 221 -0.57 3.05 -5.98
N ARG A 222 -0.72 1.99 -6.75
CA ARG A 222 -1.96 1.61 -7.47
C ARG A 222 -2.61 0.41 -6.78
N LEU A 223 -2.67 0.44 -5.46
CA LEU A 223 -3.11 -0.68 -4.64
C LEU A 223 -4.62 -0.81 -4.55
N ARG A 224 -5.39 0.24 -4.91
CA ARG A 224 -6.86 0.18 -4.85
C ARG A 224 -7.40 -1.02 -5.61
N ASP A 225 -8.18 -1.85 -4.90
CA ASP A 225 -8.83 -3.04 -5.43
C ASP A 225 -7.86 -4.12 -5.96
N VAL A 226 -6.56 -4.04 -5.63
CA VAL A 226 -5.59 -5.11 -5.85
C VAL A 226 -5.74 -6.14 -4.73
N GLN A 227 -5.90 -7.40 -5.10
CA GLN A 227 -5.96 -8.49 -4.13
C GLN A 227 -4.57 -8.76 -3.57
N GLY A 228 -4.41 -8.65 -2.25
CA GLY A 228 -3.17 -8.97 -1.55
C GLY A 228 -3.19 -10.37 -0.92
N ALA A 229 -4.38 -10.84 -0.55
CA ALA A 229 -4.64 -12.19 -0.06
C ALA A 229 -6.10 -12.58 -0.37
N PRO A 230 -6.53 -13.84 -0.25
CA PRO A 230 -7.92 -14.22 -0.42
C PRO A 230 -8.84 -13.34 0.45
N GLY A 231 -9.83 -12.67 -0.16
CA GLY A 231 -10.76 -11.75 0.51
C GLY A 231 -10.18 -10.38 0.92
N VAL A 232 -8.88 -10.16 0.81
CA VAL A 232 -8.18 -8.95 1.30
C VAL A 232 -7.72 -8.09 0.12
N TYR A 233 -8.17 -6.84 0.06
CA TYR A 233 -7.90 -5.95 -1.07
C TYR A 233 -7.34 -4.59 -0.63
N GLY A 234 -6.47 -4.01 -1.44
CA GLY A 234 -5.88 -2.70 -1.17
C GLY A 234 -6.86 -1.55 -1.28
N LEU A 235 -6.60 -0.48 -0.52
CA LEU A 235 -7.41 0.75 -0.51
C LEU A 235 -6.78 1.90 -1.31
N GLN A 236 -5.45 1.95 -1.41
CA GLN A 236 -4.75 3.17 -1.78
C GLN A 236 -4.54 3.29 -3.29
N TYR A 237 -4.87 4.47 -3.80
CA TYR A 237 -4.32 5.02 -5.03
C TYR A 237 -3.67 6.36 -4.66
N LYS A 238 -2.34 6.39 -4.55
CA LYS A 238 -1.62 7.55 -4.02
C LYS A 238 -0.28 7.72 -4.74
N ARG A 239 0.08 8.97 -5.02
CA ARG A 239 1.41 9.34 -5.48
C ARG A 239 2.06 10.26 -4.43
N PHE A 240 3.32 10.04 -4.16
CA PHE A 240 4.14 10.87 -3.32
C PHE A 240 5.59 10.83 -3.83
N GLY A 241 6.45 11.69 -3.28
CA GLY A 241 7.85 11.74 -3.67
C GLY A 241 8.70 12.44 -2.63
N PHE A 242 10.00 12.32 -2.79
CA PHE A 242 11.01 12.93 -1.93
C PHE A 242 12.23 13.32 -2.76
N THR A 243 13.09 14.14 -2.18
CA THR A 243 14.35 14.55 -2.80
C THR A 243 15.52 14.01 -2.00
N VAL A 244 16.51 13.46 -2.69
CA VAL A 244 17.78 13.08 -2.08
C VAL A 244 18.65 14.32 -1.92
N GLY A 245 19.00 14.61 -0.69
CA GLY A 245 19.84 15.76 -0.36
C GLY A 245 21.33 15.48 -0.62
N ARG A 246 22.16 15.94 0.28
CA ARG A 246 23.60 15.68 0.24
C ARG A 246 23.93 14.23 0.61
N SER A 247 25.11 13.75 0.23
CA SER A 247 25.65 12.47 0.69
C SER A 247 26.33 12.64 2.04
N GLN A 248 25.94 11.88 3.05
CA GLN A 248 26.71 11.72 4.28
C GLN A 248 26.79 10.23 4.64
N VAL A 249 28.02 9.76 4.79
CA VAL A 249 28.33 8.40 5.21
C VAL A 249 29.28 8.51 6.40
N SER A 250 28.88 7.92 7.52
CA SER A 250 29.65 7.90 8.75
C SER A 250 30.18 6.49 9.02
N LEU A 251 31.48 6.35 9.21
CA LEU A 251 32.13 5.08 9.51
C LEU A 251 32.51 5.04 10.99
N VAL A 252 31.85 4.22 11.78
CA VAL A 252 32.14 3.95 13.19
C VAL A 252 33.10 2.78 13.28
N ASP A 253 34.32 3.01 13.75
CA ASP A 253 35.27 1.96 14.12
C ASP A 253 35.14 1.69 15.61
N ALA A 254 34.45 0.61 15.98
CA ALA A 254 34.18 0.27 17.38
C ALA A 254 35.46 -0.09 18.17
N ALA A 255 36.50 -0.60 17.51
CA ALA A 255 37.76 -0.92 18.16
C ALA A 255 38.64 0.32 18.39
N LYS A 256 38.54 1.33 17.53
CA LYS A 256 39.25 2.61 17.67
C LYS A 256 38.48 3.66 18.47
N HIS A 257 37.21 3.40 18.77
CA HIS A 257 36.31 4.34 19.45
C HIS A 257 36.16 5.67 18.70
N THR A 258 36.14 5.64 17.36
CA THR A 258 36.05 6.82 16.49
C THR A 258 34.95 6.66 15.45
N MET A 259 34.39 7.78 15.02
CA MET A 259 33.50 7.88 13.87
C MET A 259 34.05 8.90 12.87
N GLU A 260 34.39 8.45 11.67
CA GLU A 260 34.68 9.34 10.55
C GLU A 260 33.37 9.76 9.86
N VAL A 261 33.12 11.04 9.80
CA VAL A 261 31.96 11.60 9.08
C VAL A 261 32.45 12.13 7.73
N ARG A 262 31.98 11.51 6.64
CA ARG A 262 32.28 11.94 5.28
C ARG A 262 31.07 12.55 4.63
N ARG A 263 31.25 13.72 4.01
CA ARG A 263 30.21 14.40 3.25
C ARG A 263 30.68 14.60 1.81
N ASP A 264 29.86 14.14 0.87
CA ASP A 264 30.15 14.18 -0.57
C ASP A 264 31.52 13.58 -0.93
N GLY A 265 31.96 12.57 -0.14
CA GLY A 265 33.22 11.85 -0.28
C GLY A 265 34.36 12.41 0.58
N GLU A 266 34.29 13.68 1.00
CA GLU A 266 35.35 14.34 1.77
C GLU A 266 35.18 14.11 3.28
N LEU A 267 36.31 13.94 4.00
CA LEU A 267 36.32 13.83 5.46
C LEU A 267 35.93 15.16 6.08
N LEU A 268 34.75 15.20 6.71
CA LEU A 268 34.24 16.39 7.39
C LEU A 268 34.76 16.48 8.84
N ALA A 269 34.79 15.37 9.56
CA ALA A 269 35.28 15.28 10.92
C ALA A 269 35.58 13.84 11.34
N THR A 270 36.41 13.69 12.36
CA THR A 270 36.57 12.46 13.14
C THR A 270 36.09 12.74 14.56
N VAL A 271 35.07 12.02 14.99
CA VAL A 271 34.37 12.24 16.28
C VAL A 271 34.64 11.06 17.19
N PRO A 272 35.06 11.28 18.45
CA PRO A 272 35.15 10.22 19.45
C PRO A 272 33.77 9.62 19.76
N VAL A 273 33.68 8.30 19.82
CA VAL A 273 32.43 7.56 20.14
C VAL A 273 32.68 6.49 21.18
N THR A 274 31.61 6.05 21.83
CA THR A 274 31.52 4.81 22.58
C THR A 274 30.51 3.89 21.89
N ALA A 275 30.82 2.63 21.73
CA ALA A 275 29.95 1.60 21.16
C ALA A 275 29.49 0.63 22.25
N GLY A 276 28.86 -0.46 21.85
CA GLY A 276 28.36 -1.51 22.75
C GLY A 276 29.48 -2.19 23.56
N ALA A 277 29.25 -2.35 24.85
CA ALA A 277 30.13 -3.09 25.77
C ALA A 277 30.32 -4.56 25.32
N PRO A 278 31.34 -5.27 25.79
CA PRO A 278 31.59 -6.66 25.37
C PRO A 278 30.42 -7.63 25.57
N LYS A 279 29.53 -7.36 26.50
CA LYS A 279 28.30 -8.15 26.74
C LYS A 279 27.17 -7.85 25.75
N HIS A 280 27.16 -6.63 25.21
CA HIS A 280 26.13 -6.11 24.31
C HIS A 280 26.77 -5.33 23.18
N PRO A 281 27.57 -6.00 22.31
CA PRO A 281 28.28 -5.30 21.24
C PRO A 281 27.32 -4.66 20.24
N THR A 282 27.76 -3.60 19.59
CA THR A 282 27.00 -2.95 18.50
C THR A 282 27.04 -3.83 17.25
N TYR A 283 25.93 -3.96 16.53
CA TYR A 283 25.92 -4.62 15.21
C TYR A 283 26.96 -4.01 14.28
N ASN A 284 27.66 -4.86 13.51
CA ASN A 284 28.44 -4.41 12.36
C ASN A 284 27.51 -4.16 11.16
N GLY A 285 28.04 -3.49 10.14
CA GLY A 285 27.39 -3.30 8.84
C GLY A 285 26.75 -1.92 8.66
N LYS A 286 26.01 -1.80 7.57
CA LYS A 286 25.43 -0.55 7.11
C LYS A 286 24.02 -0.38 7.69
N MET A 287 23.83 0.69 8.41
CA MET A 287 22.57 1.12 8.97
C MET A 287 22.18 2.47 8.39
N VAL A 288 20.91 2.77 8.35
CA VAL A 288 20.39 4.04 7.84
C VAL A 288 19.66 4.76 8.95
N VAL A 289 19.88 6.07 9.09
CA VAL A 289 19.11 6.88 10.03
C VAL A 289 17.64 6.86 9.64
N MET A 290 16.81 6.26 10.48
CA MET A 290 15.38 6.04 10.22
C MET A 290 14.50 7.11 10.85
N ASP A 291 14.96 7.68 11.97
CA ASP A 291 14.22 8.64 12.77
C ASP A 291 15.21 9.51 13.56
N MET A 292 14.84 10.75 13.82
CA MET A 292 15.66 11.74 14.53
C MET A 292 14.81 12.43 15.58
N LEU A 293 15.22 12.31 16.83
CA LEU A 293 14.53 12.85 18.00
C LEU A 293 15.49 13.73 18.81
N GLU A 294 15.12 14.98 19.03
CA GLU A 294 15.91 15.90 19.85
C GLU A 294 16.14 15.34 21.25
N VAL A 295 15.09 14.78 21.84
CA VAL A 295 15.12 14.10 23.14
C VAL A 295 14.16 12.91 23.10
N THR A 296 14.59 11.77 23.65
CA THR A 296 13.73 10.58 23.76
C THR A 296 14.04 9.79 25.03
N ARG A 297 13.07 8.98 25.46
CA ARG A 297 13.29 7.99 26.53
C ARG A 297 13.84 6.71 25.92
N MET A 298 14.92 6.20 26.48
CA MET A 298 15.45 4.88 26.16
C MET A 298 15.25 3.92 27.33
N ASN A 299 14.35 2.95 27.15
CA ASN A 299 14.02 1.96 28.16
C ASN A 299 14.35 0.56 27.64
N SER A 300 15.23 -0.13 28.32
CA SER A 300 15.74 -1.45 27.94
C SER A 300 14.65 -2.53 27.85
N ARG A 301 13.52 -2.36 28.55
CA ARG A 301 12.37 -3.28 28.46
C ARG A 301 11.75 -3.30 27.06
N THR A 302 11.79 -2.19 26.34
CA THR A 302 11.22 -2.09 24.99
C THR A 302 12.07 -2.77 23.90
N VAL A 303 13.32 -3.12 24.25
CA VAL A 303 14.31 -3.70 23.33
C VAL A 303 14.88 -5.04 23.84
N GLY A 304 14.23 -5.65 24.84
CA GLY A 304 14.54 -7.01 25.29
C GLY A 304 15.68 -7.15 26.30
N PHE A 305 16.19 -6.05 26.88
CA PHE A 305 17.26 -6.07 27.88
C PHE A 305 16.73 -6.02 29.34
N GLY A 306 15.50 -6.48 29.60
CA GLY A 306 15.00 -6.83 30.92
C GLY A 306 14.90 -5.72 32.00
N GLY A 307 15.20 -4.46 31.67
CA GLY A 307 15.18 -3.34 32.62
C GLY A 307 16.56 -2.91 33.13
N GLU A 308 17.63 -3.24 32.40
CA GLU A 308 19.01 -2.88 32.78
C GLU A 308 19.27 -1.37 32.75
N TYR A 309 18.49 -0.61 31.95
CA TYR A 309 18.52 0.85 31.95
C TYR A 309 17.14 1.46 31.65
N ASP A 310 16.94 2.67 32.13
CA ASP A 310 15.79 3.52 31.86
C ASP A 310 16.21 4.98 31.93
N ILE A 311 16.50 5.59 30.80
CA ILE A 311 17.01 6.96 30.69
C ILE A 311 15.93 7.81 30.05
N PRO A 312 15.29 8.74 30.78
CA PRO A 312 14.08 9.43 30.31
C PRO A 312 14.35 10.53 29.26
N ASP A 313 15.56 11.05 29.18
CA ASP A 313 15.92 12.29 28.51
C ASP A 313 17.21 12.17 27.68
N VAL A 314 17.30 11.14 26.86
CA VAL A 314 18.45 10.92 25.96
C VAL A 314 18.41 11.94 24.82
N PRO A 315 19.42 12.86 24.70
CA PRO A 315 19.42 13.89 23.69
C PRO A 315 19.96 13.37 22.35
N HIS A 316 19.58 14.06 21.25
CA HIS A 316 20.08 13.87 19.89
C HIS A 316 20.07 12.42 19.42
N ALA A 317 18.92 11.75 19.64
CA ALA A 317 18.76 10.34 19.33
C ALA A 317 18.41 10.11 17.86
N MET A 318 19.23 9.34 17.15
CA MET A 318 19.01 8.91 15.78
C MET A 318 18.85 7.39 15.72
N LYS A 319 17.66 6.94 15.33
CA LYS A 319 17.33 5.51 15.27
C LYS A 319 17.96 4.86 14.04
N LEU A 320 18.67 3.76 14.25
CA LEU A 320 19.39 3.02 13.20
C LEU A 320 18.75 1.67 12.86
N THR A 321 18.09 1.02 13.84
CA THR A 321 17.49 -0.30 13.66
C THR A 321 16.10 -0.40 14.28
N GLY A 322 15.30 -1.34 13.78
CA GLY A 322 14.01 -1.69 14.38
C GLY A 322 14.15 -2.26 15.79
N SER A 323 15.24 -2.97 16.05
CA SER A 323 15.55 -3.58 17.36
C SER A 323 16.08 -2.62 18.41
N GLY A 324 16.24 -1.31 18.09
CA GLY A 324 16.56 -0.29 19.09
C GLY A 324 18.03 0.09 19.19
N THR A 325 18.82 -0.10 18.14
CA THR A 325 20.16 0.54 18.06
C THR A 325 19.99 2.00 17.66
N TYR A 326 20.60 2.89 18.41
CA TYR A 326 20.62 4.34 18.17
C TYR A 326 22.05 4.86 18.10
N LEU A 327 22.21 5.99 17.47
CA LEU A 327 23.30 6.92 17.70
C LEU A 327 22.72 8.07 18.52
N HIS A 328 23.35 8.46 19.64
CA HIS A 328 22.75 9.42 20.57
C HIS A 328 23.77 10.18 21.41
N GLY A 329 23.34 11.27 22.03
CA GLY A 329 24.10 11.99 23.05
C GLY A 329 24.24 11.18 24.34
N ASN A 330 25.45 11.13 24.88
CA ASN A 330 25.81 10.42 26.09
C ASN A 330 26.34 11.42 27.15
N TYR A 331 25.44 11.91 28.00
CA TYR A 331 25.77 12.85 29.06
C TYR A 331 26.13 12.14 30.40
N TRP A 332 25.69 10.88 30.58
CA TRP A 332 25.89 10.12 31.83
C TRP A 332 27.25 9.41 31.93
N ALA A 333 27.95 9.26 30.81
CA ALA A 333 29.30 8.75 30.76
C ALA A 333 30.13 9.58 29.73
N PRO A 334 30.34 10.88 29.97
CA PRO A 334 30.92 11.80 28.97
C PRO A 334 32.38 11.52 28.64
N ASP A 335 33.08 10.74 29.44
CA ASP A 335 34.48 10.36 29.26
C ASP A 335 34.66 9.03 28.53
N ALA A 336 33.60 8.29 28.25
CA ALA A 336 33.67 7.01 27.57
C ALA A 336 33.97 7.16 26.04
N PRO A 337 33.38 8.14 25.32
CA PRO A 337 33.68 8.33 23.89
C PRO A 337 35.19 8.57 23.65
N GLY A 338 35.76 7.80 22.72
CA GLY A 338 37.18 7.82 22.40
C GLY A 338 38.06 6.94 23.26
N ARG A 339 37.50 6.26 24.28
CA ARG A 339 38.28 5.47 25.27
C ARG A 339 37.80 4.05 25.48
N VAL A 340 36.50 3.86 25.65
CA VAL A 340 35.94 2.57 26.02
C VAL A 340 34.49 2.41 25.56
N ASN A 341 34.10 1.19 25.22
CA ASN A 341 32.74 0.83 24.85
C ASN A 341 31.92 0.41 26.06
N VAL A 342 30.85 1.16 26.37
CA VAL A 342 30.07 1.00 27.60
C VAL A 342 28.56 0.88 27.38
N SER A 343 28.08 1.01 26.13
CA SER A 343 26.64 1.00 25.83
C SER A 343 26.06 -0.42 25.74
N HIS A 344 24.74 -0.50 25.60
CA HIS A 344 24.00 -1.75 25.35
C HIS A 344 23.75 -1.98 23.84
N GLY A 345 24.69 -1.56 22.99
CA GLY A 345 24.62 -1.73 21.53
C GLY A 345 24.44 -0.43 20.75
N CYS A 346 24.12 0.68 21.38
CA CYS A 346 24.06 1.99 20.73
C CYS A 346 25.45 2.60 20.52
N VAL A 347 25.52 3.63 19.67
CA VAL A 347 26.71 4.46 19.47
C VAL A 347 26.50 5.79 20.21
N GLY A 348 27.28 6.04 21.26
CA GLY A 348 27.17 7.25 22.07
C GLY A 348 28.25 8.28 21.71
N LEU A 349 27.83 9.52 21.55
CA LEU A 349 28.70 10.69 21.38
C LEU A 349 28.62 11.56 22.62
N ARG A 350 29.71 12.28 22.94
CA ARG A 350 29.70 13.19 24.09
C ARG A 350 28.61 14.24 23.95
N ASP A 351 27.84 14.43 25.03
CA ASP A 351 26.80 15.43 25.12
C ASP A 351 26.66 15.95 26.55
N VAL A 352 25.73 16.90 26.76
CA VAL A 352 25.30 17.39 28.06
C VAL A 352 23.83 17.01 28.27
N LYS A 353 23.39 16.99 29.53
CA LYS A 353 21.99 16.76 29.87
C LYS A 353 21.12 17.84 29.21
N GLY A 354 20.07 17.42 28.52
CA GLY A 354 19.21 18.33 27.74
C GLY A 354 19.71 18.64 26.34
N GLY A 355 20.90 18.17 25.97
CA GLY A 355 21.50 18.37 24.65
C GLY A 355 22.07 19.78 24.44
N SER A 356 23.04 19.90 23.53
CA SER A 356 23.56 21.17 23.05
C SER A 356 24.17 21.03 21.67
N SER A 357 23.86 21.94 20.74
CA SER A 357 24.43 21.98 19.39
C SER A 357 25.96 22.16 19.39
N GLY A 358 26.56 22.66 20.50
CA GLY A 358 28.00 22.82 20.66
C GLY A 358 28.74 21.53 21.06
N THR A 359 28.04 20.46 21.35
CA THR A 359 28.62 19.15 21.68
C THR A 359 28.86 18.30 20.42
N PRO A 360 29.73 17.27 20.47
CA PRO A 360 29.88 16.32 19.36
C PRO A 360 28.56 15.69 18.91
N ALA A 361 27.68 15.32 19.82
CA ALA A 361 26.38 14.74 19.50
C ALA A 361 25.46 15.74 18.81
N GLY A 362 25.29 16.96 19.35
CA GLY A 362 24.47 17.99 18.75
C GLY A 362 25.05 18.45 17.38
N TRP A 363 26.37 18.62 17.30
CA TRP A 363 27.03 18.95 16.02
C TRP A 363 26.71 17.93 14.93
N PHE A 364 26.72 16.62 15.26
CA PHE A 364 26.42 15.55 14.32
C PHE A 364 24.91 15.50 13.97
N PHE A 365 24.06 15.62 14.99
CA PHE A 365 22.60 15.62 14.84
C PHE A 365 22.12 16.75 13.92
N ASP A 366 22.53 17.98 14.17
CA ASP A 366 22.16 19.16 13.38
C ASP A 366 22.57 19.06 11.88
N ARG A 367 23.53 18.20 11.59
CA ARG A 367 24.09 17.97 10.25
C ARG A 367 23.59 16.69 9.59
N SER A 368 22.82 15.90 10.30
CA SER A 368 22.29 14.62 9.82
C SER A 368 20.94 14.78 9.13
N LEU A 369 20.59 13.82 8.30
CA LEU A 369 19.28 13.65 7.66
C LEU A 369 18.81 12.23 7.89
N ILE A 370 17.51 12.04 8.00
CA ILE A 370 16.89 10.73 7.81
C ILE A 370 17.37 10.21 6.43
N GLY A 371 17.86 8.97 6.38
CA GLY A 371 18.44 8.42 5.16
C GLY A 371 19.97 8.53 5.06
N ASP A 372 20.65 9.17 6.02
CA ASP A 372 22.11 9.11 6.12
C ASP A 372 22.59 7.72 6.52
N VAL A 373 23.78 7.35 6.05
CA VAL A 373 24.37 6.04 6.33
C VAL A 373 25.31 6.10 7.53
N VAL A 374 25.14 5.14 8.43
CA VAL A 374 26.08 4.85 9.51
C VAL A 374 26.56 3.40 9.34
N GLU A 375 27.81 3.23 8.99
CA GLU A 375 28.47 1.91 8.89
C GLU A 375 29.29 1.66 10.15
N VAL A 376 29.08 0.51 10.77
CA VAL A 376 29.86 0.08 11.95
C VAL A 376 30.79 -1.06 11.55
N VAL A 377 32.05 -0.96 11.92
CA VAL A 377 33.07 -1.97 11.71
C VAL A 377 33.83 -2.28 12.99
N ASN A 378 34.55 -3.41 13.00
CA ASN A 378 35.41 -3.84 14.08
C ASN A 378 34.69 -3.97 15.46
N SER A 379 33.36 -4.14 15.45
CA SER A 379 32.59 -4.60 16.61
C SER A 379 32.67 -6.13 16.71
N LYS A 380 32.43 -6.67 17.89
CA LYS A 380 32.41 -8.12 18.13
C LYS A 380 31.06 -8.78 17.84
N ASP A 381 30.06 -8.03 17.35
CA ASP A 381 28.75 -8.56 16.97
C ASP A 381 28.72 -8.98 15.50
N LYS A 382 27.62 -9.67 15.13
CA LYS A 382 27.29 -9.99 13.73
C LYS A 382 26.92 -8.73 12.95
N THR A 383 26.85 -8.87 11.64
CA THR A 383 26.27 -7.85 10.76
C THR A 383 24.77 -7.73 11.05
N VAL A 384 24.27 -6.50 11.08
CA VAL A 384 22.85 -6.22 11.23
C VAL A 384 22.04 -6.94 10.17
N ALA A 385 20.92 -7.57 10.55
CA ALA A 385 20.05 -8.25 9.61
C ALA A 385 19.45 -7.26 8.61
N PRO A 386 19.32 -7.63 7.31
CA PRO A 386 18.82 -6.75 6.27
C PRO A 386 17.42 -6.19 6.50
N ASP A 387 16.58 -6.94 7.22
CA ASP A 387 15.22 -6.56 7.60
C ASP A 387 15.15 -5.74 8.90
N ASN A 388 16.25 -5.65 9.64
CA ASN A 388 16.31 -4.89 10.89
C ASN A 388 16.47 -3.39 10.62
N GLY A 389 15.38 -2.68 10.53
CA GLY A 389 15.34 -1.30 10.07
C GLY A 389 15.52 -1.21 8.54
N LEU A 390 16.23 -0.19 8.06
CA LEU A 390 16.58 -0.03 6.64
C LEU A 390 17.94 -0.69 6.32
N GLY A 391 18.15 -1.91 6.82
CA GLY A 391 19.40 -2.67 6.72
C GLY A 391 19.65 -3.32 5.35
N GLY A 392 18.82 -3.11 4.36
CA GLY A 392 18.88 -3.74 3.05
C GLY A 392 20.19 -3.50 2.26
N TRP A 393 21.00 -2.52 2.65
CA TRP A 393 22.33 -2.29 2.08
C TRP A 393 23.40 -3.35 2.46
N ASN A 394 23.07 -4.25 3.40
CA ASN A 394 23.92 -5.38 3.76
C ASN A 394 23.71 -6.60 2.86
N LEU A 395 22.70 -6.60 1.99
CA LEU A 395 22.57 -7.56 0.89
C LEU A 395 23.37 -7.09 -0.32
N ASN A 396 24.09 -7.99 -0.98
CA ASN A 396 24.64 -7.70 -2.29
C ASN A 396 23.50 -7.53 -3.32
N TRP A 397 23.84 -7.09 -4.54
CA TRP A 397 22.82 -6.78 -5.54
C TRP A 397 22.02 -7.99 -6.03
N GLN A 398 22.68 -9.13 -6.17
CA GLN A 398 22.04 -10.37 -6.59
C GLN A 398 21.07 -10.88 -5.51
N GLU A 399 21.48 -10.88 -4.24
CA GLU A 399 20.63 -11.20 -3.09
C GLU A 399 19.44 -10.25 -3.00
N TRP A 400 19.68 -8.94 -3.23
CA TRP A 400 18.62 -7.95 -3.22
C TRP A 400 17.56 -8.23 -4.29
N THR A 401 17.98 -8.41 -5.54
CA THR A 401 17.05 -8.61 -6.67
C THR A 401 16.33 -9.95 -6.59
N ALA A 402 16.93 -10.97 -5.98
CA ALA A 402 16.29 -12.27 -5.74
C ALA A 402 15.09 -12.19 -4.77
N GLY A 403 14.93 -11.09 -4.04
CA GLY A 403 13.77 -10.86 -3.17
C GLY A 403 12.54 -10.27 -3.87
N SER A 404 12.58 -10.03 -5.17
CA SER A 404 11.40 -9.66 -5.98
C SER A 404 10.43 -10.84 -6.09
N ALA A 405 9.13 -10.54 -6.12
CA ALA A 405 8.08 -11.51 -6.42
C ALA A 405 7.70 -11.51 -7.92
N VAL A 406 8.32 -10.62 -8.69
CA VAL A 406 8.12 -10.47 -10.14
C VAL A 406 9.46 -10.65 -10.82
N ASP A 407 9.56 -11.59 -11.74
CA ASP A 407 10.74 -11.84 -12.59
C ASP A 407 11.00 -10.69 -13.57
#